data_470588c6678d27051028651859f4f680
#
_entry.id   470588c6678d27051028651859f4f680
#
_cell.length_a   1.000
_cell.length_b   1.000
_cell.length_c   1.000
_cell.angle_alpha   90.00
_cell.angle_beta   90.00
_cell.angle_gamma   90.00
#
_symmetry.space_group_name_H-M   'P 1'
#
loop_
_entity.id
_entity.type
_entity.pdbx_description
1 polymer ?
#
loop_
_entity_poly.entity_id
_entity_poly.type
_entity_poly.pdbx_seq_one_letter_code
_entity_poly.pdbx_strand_id
1 'polypeptide(L)'
;MAGCEQALDDVSHAQAGSAPGVSDAKRPDLSFAFYALAGGVQLDAFNGADPERVVNSAPITGLQAGETILAIDFRPATGQLYGLGSTSRLYVLDPQTGAARAIGTGPFAPALTGAVAGFDFNPTVDRIRVVTAEGQNLRLNPETGTVAAVDGPVNGAVGARIAAVAYTNNVAGAATTTLYDLDVAGQKLYRQDPPNNGTLVEVGDLKLKVTGDGGFDIAPGSNQALGLFEVNQKATLFAVDLATGDARILAKYDKRLLYTGLAIPTLPVAYAVSPANALLIFNPTAPATAVAKPITGLQPGESVLGLDFRPVNGQLFAVGSTSRLYTLNAASGVATLVAALSVPLAGTAFGVDFNPSVDRLRVVSNTGQNLRINPLTGAATVDGPLNPGSPMVTGAAYTNNVATATTTLLYGLDAATDQLVLQSPPNNGTLTAVGPLGVDVDAAAGFDIGGTSGRAYALLTSAGRTQLYHVNTQTGAAQSLGAFSGPATGFTIGLGF
;
A
#
# COMPACT_ATOMS: atom_id res chain seq x y z
N MET A 1 -16.24 16.29 -21.57
CA MET A 1 -16.76 14.96 -21.30
C MET A 1 -16.92 14.83 -19.80
N ALA A 2 -18.12 15.11 -19.31
CA ALA A 2 -18.47 15.04 -17.89
C ALA A 2 -19.31 13.75 -17.75
N GLY A 3 -18.92 12.86 -16.86
CA GLY A 3 -19.74 11.66 -16.66
C GLY A 3 -19.03 10.49 -15.96
N CYS A 4 -18.42 10.69 -14.78
CA CYS A 4 -18.03 9.58 -13.90
C CYS A 4 -17.89 9.96 -12.41
N GLU A 5 -18.36 11.12 -11.98
CA GLU A 5 -18.17 11.64 -10.60
C GLU A 5 -19.37 11.46 -9.65
N GLN A 6 -20.43 10.73 -10.06
CA GLN A 6 -21.69 10.67 -9.28
C GLN A 6 -22.10 9.28 -8.77
N ALA A 7 -21.23 8.28 -8.76
CA ALA A 7 -21.64 6.92 -8.39
C ALA A 7 -21.41 6.50 -6.92
N LEU A 8 -20.96 7.36 -6.03
CA LEU A 8 -20.65 6.97 -4.64
C LEU A 8 -21.51 7.65 -3.54
N ASP A 9 -22.38 8.61 -3.85
CA ASP A 9 -23.08 9.40 -2.82
C ASP A 9 -24.62 9.28 -2.78
N ASP A 10 -25.26 8.43 -3.58
CA ASP A 10 -26.73 8.32 -3.54
C ASP A 10 -27.21 6.86 -3.49
N VAL A 11 -27.30 6.28 -2.28
CA VAL A 11 -28.20 5.16 -2.01
C VAL A 11 -29.03 5.47 -0.76
N SER A 12 -30.05 6.31 -0.93
CA SER A 12 -31.15 6.42 0.01
C SER A 12 -32.28 5.45 -0.37
N HIS A 13 -32.56 4.50 0.53
CA HIS A 13 -33.80 3.78 0.83
C HIS A 13 -34.86 3.57 -0.27
N ALA A 14 -35.01 2.32 -0.67
CA ALA A 14 -36.31 1.77 -1.07
C ALA A 14 -36.63 0.51 -0.24
N GLN A 15 -37.66 0.58 0.59
CA GLN A 15 -38.20 -0.55 1.34
C GLN A 15 -38.94 -1.49 0.38
N ALA A 16 -38.61 -2.79 0.42
CA ALA A 16 -39.43 -3.87 -0.11
C ALA A 16 -39.71 -4.88 1.01
N GLY A 17 -40.98 -5.26 1.12
CA GLY A 17 -41.56 -5.96 2.25
C GLY A 17 -40.99 -7.35 2.57
N SER A 18 -40.95 -7.65 3.85
CA SER A 18 -40.43 -8.84 4.50
C SER A 18 -41.46 -10.00 4.52
N ALA A 19 -40.96 -11.20 4.19
CA ALA A 19 -41.60 -12.48 4.62
C ALA A 19 -41.04 -12.88 5.98
N PRO A 20 -41.84 -13.45 6.88
CA PRO A 20 -41.43 -13.74 8.27
C PRO A 20 -40.72 -15.07 8.41
N GLY A 21 -39.62 -15.10 9.17
CA GLY A 21 -39.17 -16.28 9.88
C GLY A 21 -37.75 -16.78 9.64
N VAL A 22 -36.72 -16.02 10.04
CA VAL A 22 -35.45 -16.56 10.57
C VAL A 22 -34.93 -15.50 11.55
N SER A 23 -34.56 -15.90 12.76
CA SER A 23 -34.06 -15.03 13.81
C SER A 23 -32.92 -14.15 13.29
N ASP A 24 -33.10 -12.82 13.35
CA ASP A 24 -32.11 -11.78 13.06
C ASP A 24 -30.93 -11.83 14.06
N ALA A 25 -30.02 -12.79 13.90
CA ALA A 25 -28.67 -12.58 14.34
C ALA A 25 -28.08 -11.53 13.39
N LYS A 26 -27.93 -10.29 13.90
CA LYS A 26 -27.41 -9.12 13.17
C LYS A 26 -26.23 -9.55 12.31
N ARG A 27 -26.34 -9.51 10.96
CA ARG A 27 -25.18 -9.74 10.06
C ARG A 27 -24.08 -8.79 10.52
N PRO A 28 -22.81 -9.23 10.64
CA PRO A 28 -21.76 -8.28 10.91
C PRO A 28 -21.80 -7.22 9.83
N ASP A 29 -21.68 -5.97 10.24
CA ASP A 29 -21.59 -4.84 9.33
C ASP A 29 -20.26 -4.93 8.59
N LEU A 30 -20.27 -5.53 7.41
CA LEU A 30 -19.13 -5.53 6.49
C LEU A 30 -19.16 -4.19 5.73
N SER A 31 -18.77 -3.11 6.40
CA SER A 31 -18.74 -1.76 5.83
C SER A 31 -17.53 -1.53 4.90
N PHE A 32 -16.82 -2.58 4.50
CA PHE A 32 -15.62 -2.51 3.65
C PHE A 32 -15.77 -3.40 2.39
N ALA A 33 -15.05 -3.06 1.34
CA ALA A 33 -14.92 -3.87 0.14
C ALA A 33 -13.94 -5.03 0.38
N PHE A 34 -14.06 -6.11 -0.40
CA PHE A 34 -13.05 -7.17 -0.45
C PHE A 34 -12.91 -7.67 -1.89
N TYR A 35 -11.80 -8.34 -2.15
CA TYR A 35 -11.48 -8.97 -3.42
C TYR A 35 -11.36 -10.47 -3.25
N ALA A 36 -11.89 -11.21 -4.22
CA ALA A 36 -11.76 -12.67 -4.29
C ALA A 36 -10.98 -13.07 -5.54
N LEU A 37 -10.08 -14.03 -5.38
CA LEU A 37 -9.29 -14.60 -6.45
C LEU A 37 -10.03 -15.81 -7.03
N ALA A 38 -10.55 -15.70 -8.26
CA ALA A 38 -11.27 -16.79 -8.91
C ALA A 38 -10.29 -17.63 -9.76
N GLY A 39 -10.08 -18.88 -9.35
CA GLY A 39 -9.27 -19.87 -10.07
C GLY A 39 -7.82 -19.44 -10.35
N GLY A 40 -7.30 -18.46 -9.64
CA GLY A 40 -5.96 -17.92 -9.84
C GLY A 40 -5.77 -17.05 -11.10
N VAL A 41 -6.85 -16.73 -11.82
CA VAL A 41 -6.79 -16.03 -13.12
C VAL A 41 -7.72 -14.82 -13.23
N GLN A 42 -8.53 -14.55 -12.21
CA GLN A 42 -9.51 -13.46 -12.22
C GLN A 42 -9.64 -12.86 -10.82
N LEU A 43 -9.81 -11.55 -10.74
CA LEU A 43 -10.14 -10.81 -9.52
C LEU A 43 -11.61 -10.38 -9.59
N ASP A 44 -12.39 -10.77 -8.59
CA ASP A 44 -13.74 -10.30 -8.38
C ASP A 44 -13.78 -9.36 -7.17
N ALA A 45 -14.32 -8.15 -7.35
CA ALA A 45 -14.50 -7.18 -6.29
C ALA A 45 -15.92 -7.24 -5.74
N PHE A 46 -16.04 -7.09 -4.42
CA PHE A 46 -17.29 -7.13 -3.67
C PHE A 46 -17.44 -5.92 -2.76
N ASN A 47 -18.70 -5.52 -2.54
CA ASN A 47 -19.06 -4.65 -1.43
C ASN A 47 -19.51 -5.51 -0.25
N GLY A 48 -18.93 -5.31 0.93
CA GLY A 48 -19.28 -6.09 2.12
C GLY A 48 -20.75 -5.94 2.55
N ALA A 49 -21.40 -4.83 2.23
CA ALA A 49 -22.83 -4.64 2.49
C ALA A 49 -23.72 -5.59 1.64
N ASP A 50 -23.24 -6.00 0.46
CA ASP A 50 -23.89 -6.97 -0.43
C ASP A 50 -22.84 -7.99 -0.94
N PRO A 51 -22.38 -8.89 -0.07
CA PRO A 51 -21.25 -9.78 -0.38
C PRO A 51 -21.61 -10.87 -1.40
N GLU A 52 -22.85 -11.03 -1.80
CA GLU A 52 -23.27 -11.99 -2.81
C GLU A 52 -23.13 -11.42 -4.24
N ARG A 53 -23.00 -10.09 -4.38
CA ARG A 53 -22.95 -9.41 -5.66
C ARG A 53 -21.52 -9.00 -6.04
N VAL A 54 -21.02 -9.50 -7.17
CA VAL A 54 -19.79 -9.02 -7.79
C VAL A 54 -20.00 -7.60 -8.32
N VAL A 55 -19.15 -6.66 -7.90
CA VAL A 55 -19.18 -5.24 -8.32
C VAL A 55 -18.33 -5.03 -9.55
N ASN A 56 -17.17 -5.68 -9.61
CA ASN A 56 -16.25 -5.66 -10.73
C ASN A 56 -15.59 -7.04 -10.88
N SER A 57 -15.28 -7.41 -12.12
CA SER A 57 -14.60 -8.67 -12.45
C SER A 57 -13.53 -8.39 -13.50
N ALA A 58 -12.28 -8.67 -13.17
CA ALA A 58 -11.13 -8.35 -14.00
C ALA A 58 -10.25 -9.59 -14.23
N PRO A 59 -10.01 -10.02 -15.49
CA PRO A 59 -9.08 -11.11 -15.76
C PRO A 59 -7.65 -10.70 -15.41
N ILE A 60 -6.90 -11.58 -14.77
CA ILE A 60 -5.49 -11.33 -14.47
C ILE A 60 -4.67 -11.51 -15.75
N THR A 61 -3.92 -10.48 -16.10
CA THR A 61 -3.05 -10.47 -17.30
C THR A 61 -1.61 -10.14 -16.89
N GLY A 62 -0.63 -10.39 -17.76
CA GLY A 62 0.78 -10.05 -17.48
C GLY A 62 1.54 -11.09 -16.65
N LEU A 63 0.93 -12.25 -16.34
CA LEU A 63 1.62 -13.38 -15.73
C LEU A 63 2.55 -14.09 -16.73
N GLN A 64 3.48 -14.88 -16.23
CA GLN A 64 4.26 -15.78 -17.09
C GLN A 64 3.35 -16.85 -17.71
N ALA A 65 3.74 -17.39 -18.86
CA ALA A 65 2.96 -18.41 -19.56
C ALA A 65 2.69 -19.64 -18.67
N GLY A 66 1.41 -19.98 -18.49
CA GLY A 66 0.97 -21.11 -17.65
C GLY A 66 0.99 -20.84 -16.15
N GLU A 67 1.33 -19.63 -15.70
CA GLU A 67 1.32 -19.26 -14.30
C GLU A 67 -0.06 -18.80 -13.86
N THR A 68 -0.41 -19.09 -12.61
CA THR A 68 -1.61 -18.59 -11.92
C THR A 68 -1.21 -17.91 -10.62
N ILE A 69 -2.08 -17.10 -10.07
CA ILE A 69 -1.93 -16.53 -8.72
C ILE A 69 -2.49 -17.55 -7.71
N LEU A 70 -1.74 -17.84 -6.66
CA LEU A 70 -2.14 -18.76 -5.58
C LEU A 70 -2.87 -18.03 -4.45
N ALA A 71 -2.41 -16.81 -4.10
CA ALA A 71 -2.96 -16.01 -3.01
C ALA A 71 -2.73 -14.53 -3.27
N ILE A 72 -3.53 -13.68 -2.61
CA ILE A 72 -3.48 -12.22 -2.74
C ILE A 72 -3.58 -11.56 -1.37
N ASP A 73 -2.93 -10.38 -1.22
CA ASP A 73 -3.11 -9.52 -0.05
C ASP A 73 -2.71 -8.07 -0.37
N PHE A 74 -3.29 -7.12 0.37
CA PHE A 74 -2.95 -5.69 0.27
C PHE A 74 -1.81 -5.32 1.22
N ARG A 75 -0.75 -4.69 0.68
CA ARG A 75 0.38 -4.20 1.47
C ARG A 75 -0.02 -2.96 2.28
N PRO A 76 -0.04 -2.98 3.62
CA PRO A 76 -0.44 -1.82 4.43
C PRO A 76 0.40 -0.58 4.18
N ALA A 77 1.70 -0.74 3.90
CA ALA A 77 2.62 0.36 3.69
C ALA A 77 2.34 1.18 2.42
N THR A 78 1.69 0.61 1.40
CA THR A 78 1.47 1.28 0.11
C THR A 78 0.03 1.23 -0.38
N GLY A 79 -0.82 0.36 0.17
CA GLY A 79 -2.17 0.11 -0.32
C GLY A 79 -2.24 -0.69 -1.62
N GLN A 80 -1.13 -1.19 -2.15
CA GLN A 80 -1.09 -1.97 -3.37
C GLN A 80 -1.48 -3.43 -3.13
N LEU A 81 -2.23 -4.03 -4.07
CA LEU A 81 -2.55 -5.45 -4.05
C LEU A 81 -1.37 -6.27 -4.59
N TYR A 82 -0.94 -7.25 -3.82
CA TYR A 82 0.10 -8.21 -4.19
C TYR A 82 -0.49 -9.59 -4.47
N GLY A 83 0.19 -10.36 -5.31
CA GLY A 83 -0.16 -11.74 -5.61
C GLY A 83 1.05 -12.66 -5.60
N LEU A 84 0.86 -13.86 -5.06
CA LEU A 84 1.84 -14.94 -5.05
C LEU A 84 1.65 -15.82 -6.28
N GLY A 85 2.59 -15.81 -7.20
CA GLY A 85 2.55 -16.63 -8.41
C GLY A 85 2.91 -18.09 -8.16
N SER A 86 2.27 -19.00 -8.88
CA SER A 86 2.49 -20.45 -8.78
C SER A 86 3.91 -20.92 -9.15
N THR A 87 4.69 -20.06 -9.80
CA THR A 87 6.10 -20.33 -10.15
C THR A 87 7.08 -19.59 -9.23
N SER A 88 6.68 -19.32 -7.97
CA SER A 88 7.51 -18.66 -6.95
C SER A 88 7.91 -17.24 -7.35
N ARG A 89 6.97 -16.49 -7.89
CA ARG A 89 7.12 -15.06 -8.21
C ARG A 89 6.18 -14.21 -7.38
N LEU A 90 6.57 -12.97 -7.18
CA LEU A 90 5.75 -11.95 -6.56
C LEU A 90 5.25 -10.96 -7.62
N TYR A 91 3.98 -10.60 -7.54
CA TYR A 91 3.33 -9.64 -8.45
C TYR A 91 2.69 -8.51 -7.68
N VAL A 92 2.65 -7.31 -8.26
CA VAL A 92 1.69 -6.26 -7.94
C VAL A 92 0.56 -6.35 -8.96
N LEU A 93 -0.67 -6.34 -8.48
CA LEU A 93 -1.89 -6.43 -9.28
C LEU A 93 -2.62 -5.09 -9.25
N ASP A 94 -3.09 -4.64 -10.39
CA ASP A 94 -4.08 -3.58 -10.44
C ASP A 94 -5.46 -4.16 -10.09
N PRO A 95 -6.07 -3.76 -8.98
CA PRO A 95 -7.33 -4.38 -8.53
C PRO A 95 -8.54 -4.05 -9.41
N GLN A 96 -8.45 -3.04 -10.29
CA GLN A 96 -9.54 -2.66 -11.20
C GLN A 96 -9.44 -3.36 -12.55
N THR A 97 -8.23 -3.54 -13.06
CA THR A 97 -7.99 -4.06 -14.40
C THR A 97 -7.47 -5.49 -14.42
N GLY A 98 -6.98 -6.00 -13.30
CA GLY A 98 -6.32 -7.31 -13.20
C GLY A 98 -4.91 -7.33 -13.80
N ALA A 99 -4.35 -6.21 -14.22
CA ALA A 99 -3.01 -6.16 -14.77
C ALA A 99 -1.95 -6.51 -13.71
N ALA A 100 -1.19 -7.58 -13.95
CA ALA A 100 -0.14 -8.05 -13.07
C ALA A 100 1.24 -7.61 -13.57
N ARG A 101 2.09 -7.19 -12.65
CA ARG A 101 3.49 -6.84 -12.90
C ARG A 101 4.39 -7.54 -11.88
N ALA A 102 5.36 -8.31 -12.39
CA ALA A 102 6.30 -9.02 -11.53
C ALA A 102 7.19 -8.05 -10.74
N ILE A 103 7.48 -8.40 -9.48
CA ILE A 103 8.48 -7.79 -8.64
C ILE A 103 9.73 -8.69 -8.62
N GLY A 104 10.91 -8.07 -8.76
CA GLY A 104 12.17 -8.79 -8.84
C GLY A 104 12.52 -9.27 -10.26
N THR A 105 13.63 -10.00 -10.37
CA THR A 105 14.20 -10.39 -11.66
C THR A 105 13.83 -11.81 -12.08
N GLY A 106 13.12 -12.57 -11.22
CA GLY A 106 12.76 -13.95 -11.49
C GLY A 106 12.08 -14.63 -10.30
N PRO A 107 11.94 -15.96 -10.33
CA PRO A 107 11.46 -16.72 -9.19
C PRO A 107 12.34 -16.53 -7.96
N PHE A 108 11.74 -16.47 -6.78
CA PHE A 108 12.50 -16.47 -5.54
C PHE A 108 13.00 -17.87 -5.18
N ALA A 109 14.07 -17.94 -4.38
CA ALA A 109 14.66 -19.17 -3.87
C ALA A 109 14.81 -19.12 -2.34
N PRO A 110 14.47 -20.19 -1.59
CA PRO A 110 13.94 -21.46 -2.10
C PRO A 110 12.54 -21.29 -2.72
N ALA A 111 12.23 -22.12 -3.71
CA ALA A 111 10.93 -22.14 -4.35
C ALA A 111 9.83 -22.63 -3.39
N LEU A 112 8.57 -22.32 -3.74
CA LEU A 112 7.41 -22.83 -3.01
C LEU A 112 7.37 -24.35 -3.05
N THR A 113 6.99 -24.94 -1.92
CA THR A 113 6.62 -26.34 -1.83
C THR A 113 5.11 -26.45 -1.90
N GLY A 114 4.59 -27.19 -2.88
CA GLY A 114 3.14 -27.34 -3.06
C GLY A 114 2.47 -26.15 -3.76
N ALA A 115 1.15 -26.25 -3.92
CA ALA A 115 0.31 -25.30 -4.65
C ALA A 115 -0.69 -24.53 -3.77
N VAL A 116 -0.73 -24.81 -2.47
CA VAL A 116 -1.61 -24.16 -1.49
C VAL A 116 -0.77 -23.36 -0.51
N ALA A 117 -1.00 -22.08 -0.43
CA ALA A 117 -0.21 -21.20 0.42
C ALA A 117 -1.09 -20.10 1.05
N GLY A 118 -0.94 -19.89 2.36
CA GLY A 118 -1.29 -18.67 3.03
C GLY A 118 -0.29 -17.56 2.71
N PHE A 119 -0.77 -16.35 2.50
CA PHE A 119 0.01 -15.21 2.05
C PHE A 119 -0.57 -13.94 2.67
N ASP A 120 0.23 -13.24 3.49
CA ASP A 120 -0.25 -12.06 4.20
C ASP A 120 0.89 -11.12 4.61
N PHE A 121 0.62 -9.83 4.64
CA PHE A 121 1.59 -8.82 5.06
C PHE A 121 1.65 -8.67 6.57
N ASN A 122 2.84 -8.82 7.14
CA ASN A 122 3.09 -8.41 8.52
C ASN A 122 3.22 -6.87 8.59
N PRO A 123 2.26 -6.15 9.18
CA PRO A 123 2.22 -4.68 9.16
C PRO A 123 3.30 -4.04 10.03
N THR A 124 3.92 -4.79 10.96
CA THR A 124 4.93 -4.26 11.89
C THR A 124 6.34 -4.20 11.30
N VAL A 125 6.62 -5.01 10.27
CA VAL A 125 7.96 -5.13 9.67
C VAL A 125 7.95 -5.01 8.15
N ASP A 126 6.77 -4.88 7.54
CA ASP A 126 6.58 -4.78 6.09
C ASP A 126 7.27 -5.93 5.34
N ARG A 127 6.88 -7.14 5.70
CA ARG A 127 7.32 -8.40 5.06
C ARG A 127 6.12 -9.29 4.82
N ILE A 128 6.16 -10.04 3.74
CA ILE A 128 5.13 -11.00 3.42
C ILE A 128 5.44 -12.32 4.11
N ARG A 129 4.47 -12.86 4.84
CA ARG A 129 4.48 -14.24 5.33
C ARG A 129 3.93 -15.15 4.24
N VAL A 130 4.64 -16.25 3.98
CA VAL A 130 4.13 -17.35 3.16
C VAL A 130 4.22 -18.63 3.98
N VAL A 131 3.08 -19.31 4.13
CA VAL A 131 2.99 -20.61 4.79
C VAL A 131 2.35 -21.58 3.84
N THR A 132 3.04 -22.66 3.45
CA THR A 132 2.46 -23.66 2.55
C THR A 132 1.78 -24.79 3.32
N ALA A 133 0.87 -25.49 2.65
CA ALA A 133 0.18 -26.66 3.21
C ALA A 133 1.15 -27.80 3.57
N GLU A 134 2.35 -27.82 3.00
CA GLU A 134 3.46 -28.76 3.29
C GLU A 134 4.33 -28.29 4.46
N GLY A 135 3.98 -27.14 5.09
CA GLY A 135 4.63 -26.62 6.28
C GLY A 135 5.85 -25.72 6.02
N GLN A 136 6.11 -25.34 4.77
CA GLN A 136 7.14 -24.32 4.48
C GLN A 136 6.71 -22.97 5.06
N ASN A 137 7.65 -22.22 5.66
CA ASN A 137 7.39 -20.95 6.32
C ASN A 137 8.44 -19.93 5.89
N LEU A 138 8.05 -18.95 5.08
CA LEU A 138 8.94 -17.97 4.47
C LEU A 138 8.53 -16.54 4.84
N ARG A 139 9.54 -15.66 4.85
CA ARG A 139 9.30 -14.22 4.76
C ARG A 139 9.86 -13.67 3.46
N LEU A 140 9.02 -12.98 2.67
CA LEU A 140 9.45 -12.35 1.42
C LEU A 140 9.63 -10.84 1.61
N ASN A 141 10.55 -10.27 0.82
CA ASN A 141 10.70 -8.84 0.68
C ASN A 141 9.80 -8.34 -0.46
N PRO A 142 8.80 -7.49 -0.20
CA PRO A 142 7.85 -7.02 -1.20
C PRO A 142 8.47 -6.12 -2.28
N GLU A 143 9.62 -5.52 -2.01
CA GLU A 143 10.29 -4.55 -2.89
C GLU A 143 11.23 -5.23 -3.89
N THR A 144 11.75 -6.40 -3.53
CA THR A 144 12.73 -7.14 -4.34
C THR A 144 12.20 -8.46 -4.88
N GLY A 145 11.07 -8.97 -4.35
CA GLY A 145 10.52 -10.27 -4.70
C GLY A 145 11.39 -11.44 -4.26
N THR A 146 12.29 -11.25 -3.30
CA THR A 146 13.22 -12.29 -2.80
C THR A 146 12.81 -12.83 -1.45
N VAL A 147 13.29 -14.01 -1.08
CA VAL A 147 13.16 -14.54 0.29
C VAL A 147 14.05 -13.73 1.23
N ALA A 148 13.45 -13.06 2.20
CA ALA A 148 14.15 -12.34 3.26
C ALA A 148 14.60 -13.27 4.39
N ALA A 149 13.84 -14.35 4.65
CA ALA A 149 14.19 -15.39 5.59
C ALA A 149 13.43 -16.69 5.29
N VAL A 150 14.09 -17.82 5.54
CA VAL A 150 13.48 -19.14 5.69
C VAL A 150 13.33 -19.37 7.19
N ASP A 151 12.11 -19.44 7.66
CA ASP A 151 11.79 -19.59 9.08
C ASP A 151 11.59 -21.07 9.45
N GLY A 152 11.42 -21.37 10.73
CA GLY A 152 11.13 -22.72 11.20
C GLY A 152 9.85 -23.28 10.55
N PRO A 153 9.85 -24.54 10.11
CA PRO A 153 8.68 -25.13 9.47
C PRO A 153 7.50 -25.19 10.45
N VAL A 154 6.29 -25.20 9.89
CA VAL A 154 5.05 -25.32 10.68
C VAL A 154 5.12 -26.58 11.55
N ASN A 155 4.82 -26.42 12.83
CA ASN A 155 4.89 -27.46 13.85
C ASN A 155 3.84 -27.22 14.96
N GLY A 156 3.76 -28.10 15.97
CA GLY A 156 2.85 -27.96 17.11
C GLY A 156 1.46 -28.58 16.90
N ALA A 157 1.07 -28.87 15.65
CA ALA A 157 -0.20 -29.53 15.34
C ALA A 157 0.04 -30.67 14.33
N VAL A 158 -0.14 -31.91 14.78
CA VAL A 158 0.11 -33.10 13.92
C VAL A 158 -0.98 -33.19 12.85
N GLY A 159 -0.55 -33.26 11.58
CA GLY A 159 -1.44 -33.40 10.42
C GLY A 159 -2.17 -32.11 10.02
N ALA A 160 -1.85 -30.98 10.62
CA ALA A 160 -2.39 -29.69 10.20
C ALA A 160 -2.00 -29.40 8.74
N ARG A 161 -2.96 -28.87 7.97
CA ARG A 161 -2.77 -28.42 6.59
C ARG A 161 -3.22 -26.95 6.52
N ILE A 162 -2.26 -26.05 6.69
CA ILE A 162 -2.52 -24.61 6.65
C ILE A 162 -2.79 -24.20 5.20
N ALA A 163 -3.99 -23.66 4.96
CA ALA A 163 -4.40 -23.25 3.62
C ALA A 163 -4.44 -21.72 3.47
N ALA A 164 -4.52 -20.96 4.55
CA ALA A 164 -4.46 -19.51 4.53
C ALA A 164 -3.96 -18.98 5.86
N VAL A 165 -3.39 -17.78 5.85
CA VAL A 165 -2.91 -17.07 7.04
C VAL A 165 -3.32 -15.61 6.99
N ALA A 166 -3.46 -14.96 8.16
CA ALA A 166 -3.76 -13.53 8.23
C ALA A 166 -3.20 -12.89 9.50
N TYR A 167 -2.68 -11.67 9.36
CA TYR A 167 -2.20 -10.84 10.46
C TYR A 167 -3.28 -9.86 10.95
N THR A 168 -3.37 -9.69 12.27
CA THR A 168 -4.20 -8.64 12.88
C THR A 168 -3.56 -7.26 12.75
N ASN A 169 -4.35 -6.21 13.06
CA ASN A 169 -3.89 -4.81 13.03
C ASN A 169 -3.28 -4.45 11.67
N ASN A 170 -3.91 -4.87 10.59
CA ASN A 170 -3.46 -4.73 9.20
C ASN A 170 -3.49 -3.27 8.73
N VAL A 171 -2.73 -2.40 9.42
CA VAL A 171 -2.60 -0.96 9.14
C VAL A 171 -1.13 -0.55 9.13
N ALA A 172 -0.77 0.41 8.30
CA ALA A 172 0.58 0.96 8.29
C ALA A 172 0.96 1.54 9.65
N GLY A 173 2.18 1.28 10.09
CA GLY A 173 2.68 1.76 11.38
C GLY A 173 2.22 0.98 12.60
N ALA A 174 1.51 -0.13 12.43
CA ALA A 174 1.08 -1.00 13.53
C ALA A 174 2.24 -1.30 14.51
N ALA A 175 1.94 -1.24 15.82
CA ALA A 175 2.93 -1.53 16.86
C ALA A 175 3.02 -3.03 17.16
N THR A 176 1.92 -3.75 17.03
CA THR A 176 1.79 -5.18 17.31
C THR A 176 0.91 -5.85 16.28
N THR A 177 1.12 -7.15 16.10
CA THR A 177 0.27 -8.01 15.28
C THR A 177 0.30 -9.44 15.79
N THR A 178 -0.71 -10.22 15.45
CA THR A 178 -0.79 -11.67 15.70
C THR A 178 -1.09 -12.37 14.39
N LEU A 179 -0.39 -13.46 14.10
CA LEU A 179 -0.62 -14.30 12.93
C LEU A 179 -1.62 -15.40 13.29
N TYR A 180 -2.65 -15.53 12.48
CA TYR A 180 -3.63 -16.61 12.55
C TYR A 180 -3.54 -17.49 11.31
N ASP A 181 -3.67 -18.79 11.52
CA ASP A 181 -3.55 -19.84 10.50
C ASP A 181 -4.84 -20.66 10.45
N LEU A 182 -5.38 -20.86 9.25
CA LEU A 182 -6.58 -21.66 9.03
C LEU A 182 -6.19 -23.06 8.52
N ASP A 183 -6.49 -24.08 9.32
CA ASP A 183 -6.23 -25.49 9.02
C ASP A 183 -7.46 -26.16 8.44
N VAL A 184 -7.39 -26.56 7.17
CA VAL A 184 -8.49 -27.24 6.46
C VAL A 184 -8.54 -28.75 6.73
N ALA A 185 -7.49 -29.35 7.28
CA ALA A 185 -7.49 -30.77 7.66
C ALA A 185 -8.14 -30.98 9.03
N GLY A 186 -7.69 -30.22 10.03
CA GLY A 186 -8.22 -30.25 11.39
C GLY A 186 -9.50 -29.44 11.60
N GLN A 187 -9.89 -28.59 10.64
CA GLN A 187 -11.05 -27.68 10.77
C GLN A 187 -10.87 -26.71 11.94
N LYS A 188 -9.66 -26.16 12.09
CA LYS A 188 -9.26 -25.36 13.24
C LYS A 188 -8.67 -24.02 12.85
N LEU A 189 -8.79 -23.07 13.78
CA LEU A 189 -8.02 -21.83 13.80
C LEU A 189 -6.86 -22.00 14.76
N TYR A 190 -5.66 -21.60 14.34
CA TYR A 190 -4.45 -21.53 15.16
C TYR A 190 -3.92 -20.11 15.22
N ARG A 191 -3.13 -19.81 16.25
CA ARG A 191 -2.15 -18.71 16.22
C ARG A 191 -0.78 -19.32 15.89
N GLN A 192 -0.03 -18.71 15.03
CA GLN A 192 1.37 -19.09 14.84
C GLN A 192 2.25 -18.23 15.77
N ASP A 193 2.67 -18.82 16.90
CA ASP A 193 3.32 -18.09 18.00
C ASP A 193 4.44 -18.93 18.65
N PRO A 194 5.73 -18.55 18.52
CA PRO A 194 6.25 -17.44 17.70
C PRO A 194 6.15 -17.73 16.19
N PRO A 195 5.77 -16.73 15.35
CA PRO A 195 5.54 -16.97 13.92
C PRO A 195 6.81 -17.46 13.16
N ASN A 196 7.99 -16.99 13.56
CA ASN A 196 9.25 -17.38 12.93
C ASN A 196 9.71 -18.80 13.33
N ASN A 197 9.14 -19.38 14.38
CA ASN A 197 9.39 -20.79 14.73
C ASN A 197 8.38 -21.75 14.09
N GLY A 198 7.33 -21.23 13.45
CA GLY A 198 6.27 -22.02 12.83
C GLY A 198 5.37 -22.74 13.83
N THR A 199 5.36 -22.33 15.12
CA THR A 199 4.64 -23.06 16.18
C THR A 199 3.17 -22.70 16.18
N LEU A 200 2.31 -23.70 15.97
CA LEU A 200 0.85 -23.55 16.03
C LEU A 200 0.37 -23.71 17.45
N VAL A 201 -0.41 -22.72 17.89
CA VAL A 201 -1.15 -22.74 19.18
C VAL A 201 -2.64 -22.72 18.87
N GLU A 202 -3.35 -23.78 19.25
CA GLU A 202 -4.77 -23.91 18.95
C GLU A 202 -5.59 -22.77 19.57
N VAL A 203 -6.50 -22.19 18.77
CA VAL A 203 -7.51 -21.24 19.21
C VAL A 203 -8.84 -21.99 19.42
N GLY A 204 -9.27 -22.76 18.41
CA GLY A 204 -10.47 -23.59 18.50
C GLY A 204 -10.96 -24.11 17.16
N ASP A 205 -12.10 -24.80 17.20
CA ASP A 205 -12.72 -25.41 16.03
C ASP A 205 -13.53 -24.39 15.24
N LEU A 206 -13.43 -24.44 13.88
CA LEU A 206 -14.23 -23.58 12.99
C LEU A 206 -15.73 -23.86 13.08
N LYS A 207 -16.14 -25.03 13.56
CA LYS A 207 -17.54 -25.52 13.56
C LYS A 207 -18.18 -25.49 12.15
N LEU A 208 -17.36 -25.38 11.14
CA LEU A 208 -17.72 -25.34 9.74
C LEU A 208 -16.74 -26.22 8.96
N LYS A 209 -17.29 -27.16 8.17
CA LYS A 209 -16.44 -28.04 7.37
C LYS A 209 -15.99 -27.31 6.11
N VAL A 210 -14.77 -26.80 6.12
CA VAL A 210 -14.12 -26.14 4.99
C VAL A 210 -13.25 -27.12 4.24
N THR A 211 -13.13 -26.98 2.92
CA THR A 211 -12.31 -27.84 2.05
C THR A 211 -11.67 -27.03 0.94
N GLY A 212 -10.68 -27.61 0.30
CA GLY A 212 -10.00 -27.00 -0.85
C GLY A 212 -9.02 -25.90 -0.47
N ASP A 213 -8.70 -25.11 -1.45
CA ASP A 213 -7.92 -23.89 -1.34
C ASP A 213 -8.88 -22.72 -1.10
N GLY A 214 -8.38 -21.65 -0.53
CA GLY A 214 -9.23 -20.50 -0.22
C GLY A 214 -8.40 -19.32 0.27
N GLY A 215 -9.07 -18.28 0.76
CA GLY A 215 -8.45 -17.11 1.34
C GLY A 215 -8.93 -16.82 2.75
N PHE A 216 -8.06 -16.22 3.54
CA PHE A 216 -8.36 -15.76 4.89
C PHE A 216 -7.67 -14.42 5.08
N ASP A 217 -8.41 -13.39 5.52
CA ASP A 217 -7.86 -12.06 5.74
C ASP A 217 -8.59 -11.35 6.90
N ILE A 218 -7.90 -10.38 7.51
CA ILE A 218 -8.37 -9.65 8.68
C ILE A 218 -8.44 -8.16 8.37
N ALA A 219 -9.64 -7.61 8.42
CA ALA A 219 -9.93 -6.23 8.06
C ALA A 219 -9.16 -5.21 8.92
N PRO A 220 -8.60 -4.16 8.31
CA PRO A 220 -7.91 -3.10 9.02
C PRO A 220 -8.86 -2.39 10.00
N GLY A 221 -8.32 -2.00 11.16
CA GLY A 221 -9.04 -1.23 12.19
C GLY A 221 -10.05 -2.02 13.01
N SER A 222 -10.88 -2.84 12.40
CA SER A 222 -11.91 -3.65 13.12
C SER A 222 -11.38 -5.00 13.60
N ASN A 223 -10.32 -5.53 13.00
CA ASN A 223 -9.86 -6.91 13.14
C ASN A 223 -10.96 -7.97 12.85
N GLN A 224 -11.95 -7.64 12.01
CA GLN A 224 -12.93 -8.60 11.56
C GLN A 224 -12.29 -9.58 10.57
N ALA A 225 -12.30 -10.86 10.91
CA ALA A 225 -11.67 -11.90 10.11
C ALA A 225 -12.71 -12.54 9.16
N LEU A 226 -12.33 -12.70 7.89
CA LEU A 226 -13.12 -13.33 6.85
C LEU A 226 -12.38 -14.51 6.25
N GLY A 227 -13.10 -15.62 6.06
CA GLY A 227 -12.65 -16.76 5.28
C GLY A 227 -13.51 -16.95 4.04
N LEU A 228 -12.89 -17.32 2.93
CA LEU A 228 -13.58 -17.66 1.68
C LEU A 228 -13.04 -19.00 1.18
N PHE A 229 -13.81 -20.06 1.43
CA PHE A 229 -13.45 -21.46 1.14
C PHE A 229 -14.63 -22.24 0.60
N GLU A 230 -14.38 -23.44 0.12
CA GLU A 230 -15.44 -24.37 -0.24
C GLU A 230 -16.09 -24.98 1.02
N VAL A 231 -17.42 -24.88 1.09
CA VAL A 231 -18.27 -25.53 2.10
C VAL A 231 -19.40 -26.26 1.38
N ASN A 232 -19.49 -27.57 1.53
CA ASN A 232 -20.47 -28.40 0.82
C ASN A 232 -20.47 -28.15 -0.70
N GLN A 233 -19.29 -28.13 -1.32
CA GLN A 233 -19.07 -27.92 -2.77
C GLN A 233 -19.54 -26.54 -3.29
N LYS A 234 -19.56 -25.53 -2.44
CA LYS A 234 -19.85 -24.13 -2.82
C LYS A 234 -18.84 -23.21 -2.18
N ALA A 235 -18.28 -22.31 -2.95
CA ALA A 235 -17.52 -21.18 -2.40
C ALA A 235 -18.43 -20.43 -1.39
N THR A 236 -17.93 -20.24 -0.20
CA THR A 236 -18.68 -19.70 0.93
C THR A 236 -17.83 -18.69 1.69
N LEU A 237 -18.34 -17.47 1.81
CA LEU A 237 -17.77 -16.44 2.67
C LEU A 237 -18.29 -16.63 4.09
N PHE A 238 -17.40 -16.57 5.06
CA PHE A 238 -17.75 -16.66 6.49
C PHE A 238 -16.87 -15.73 7.32
N ALA A 239 -17.40 -15.26 8.43
CA ALA A 239 -16.64 -14.57 9.47
C ALA A 239 -16.06 -15.58 10.44
N VAL A 240 -14.89 -15.29 11.01
CA VAL A 240 -14.22 -16.11 12.02
C VAL A 240 -14.05 -15.30 13.30
N ASP A 241 -14.45 -15.85 14.43
CA ASP A 241 -14.14 -15.28 15.74
C ASP A 241 -12.70 -15.65 16.13
N LEU A 242 -11.83 -14.64 16.20
CA LEU A 242 -10.41 -14.83 16.49
C LEU A 242 -10.14 -15.28 17.96
N ALA A 243 -11.13 -15.21 18.85
CA ALA A 243 -10.99 -15.65 20.23
C ALA A 243 -11.37 -17.13 20.42
N THR A 244 -12.27 -17.66 19.59
CA THR A 244 -12.84 -19.00 19.76
C THR A 244 -12.63 -19.92 18.56
N GLY A 245 -12.34 -19.39 17.38
CA GLY A 245 -12.30 -20.12 16.11
C GLY A 245 -13.66 -20.26 15.42
N ASP A 246 -14.77 -19.92 16.07
CA ASP A 246 -16.12 -20.14 15.55
C ASP A 246 -16.33 -19.43 14.21
N ALA A 247 -16.71 -20.16 13.17
CA ALA A 247 -17.01 -19.62 11.86
C ALA A 247 -18.52 -19.47 11.62
N ARG A 248 -18.93 -18.31 11.06
CA ARG A 248 -20.32 -18.00 10.75
C ARG A 248 -20.47 -17.61 9.27
N ILE A 249 -21.32 -18.34 8.53
CA ILE A 249 -21.56 -18.11 7.10
C ILE A 249 -22.20 -16.73 6.88
N LEU A 250 -21.68 -15.99 5.90
CA LEU A 250 -22.15 -14.68 5.46
C LEU A 250 -22.80 -14.74 4.09
N ALA A 251 -22.16 -15.43 3.12
CA ALA A 251 -22.62 -15.56 1.74
C ALA A 251 -22.23 -16.92 1.14
N LYS A 252 -22.99 -17.36 0.13
CA LYS A 252 -22.71 -18.58 -0.64
C LYS A 252 -22.78 -18.25 -2.13
N TYR A 253 -21.77 -18.68 -2.87
CA TYR A 253 -21.66 -18.38 -4.29
C TYR A 253 -22.10 -19.55 -5.18
N ASP A 254 -22.21 -19.29 -6.48
CA ASP A 254 -22.56 -20.34 -7.46
C ASP A 254 -21.52 -21.47 -7.42
N LYS A 255 -21.96 -22.72 -7.59
CA LYS A 255 -21.11 -23.92 -7.59
C LYS A 255 -19.99 -23.90 -8.64
N ARG A 256 -20.13 -23.08 -9.68
CA ARG A 256 -19.13 -22.94 -10.76
C ARG A 256 -18.00 -21.97 -10.40
N LEU A 257 -18.17 -21.17 -9.34
CA LEU A 257 -17.15 -20.25 -8.88
C LEU A 257 -16.24 -20.94 -7.87
N LEU A 258 -14.95 -21.02 -8.21
CA LEU A 258 -13.90 -21.52 -7.33
C LEU A 258 -13.05 -20.33 -6.90
N TYR A 259 -13.23 -19.86 -5.68
CA TYR A 259 -12.40 -18.82 -5.09
C TYR A 259 -11.25 -19.45 -4.30
N THR A 260 -10.01 -19.05 -4.64
CA THR A 260 -8.77 -19.57 -4.10
C THR A 260 -8.00 -18.54 -3.25
N GLY A 261 -8.52 -17.33 -3.12
CA GLY A 261 -7.91 -16.27 -2.33
C GLY A 261 -8.91 -15.18 -1.96
N LEU A 262 -8.59 -14.43 -0.92
CA LEU A 262 -9.36 -13.29 -0.39
C LEU A 262 -8.38 -12.21 0.03
N ALA A 263 -8.68 -10.93 -0.26
CA ALA A 263 -7.93 -9.79 0.25
C ALA A 263 -8.87 -8.62 0.57
N ILE A 264 -8.63 -7.95 1.68
CA ILE A 264 -9.37 -6.78 2.15
C ILE A 264 -8.47 -5.54 1.99
N PRO A 265 -8.92 -4.48 1.29
CA PRO A 265 -8.13 -3.26 1.14
C PRO A 265 -7.71 -2.66 2.48
N THR A 266 -6.48 -2.18 2.56
CA THR A 266 -5.96 -1.46 3.73
C THR A 266 -6.49 -0.03 3.78
N LEU A 267 -6.33 0.64 4.93
CA LEU A 267 -6.65 2.06 5.04
C LEU A 267 -5.67 2.91 4.23
N PRO A 268 -6.12 4.06 3.69
CA PRO A 268 -5.24 5.03 3.05
C PRO A 268 -4.07 5.42 3.96
N VAL A 269 -2.88 5.53 3.38
CA VAL A 269 -1.66 5.85 4.12
C VAL A 269 -0.85 6.94 3.42
N ALA A 270 -0.28 7.82 4.22
CA ALA A 270 0.68 8.83 3.82
C ALA A 270 1.85 8.88 4.81
N TYR A 271 2.96 9.41 4.35
CA TYR A 271 4.20 9.49 5.09
C TYR A 271 4.77 10.91 5.07
N ALA A 272 5.31 11.33 6.20
CA ALA A 272 6.06 12.57 6.32
C ALA A 272 7.27 12.34 7.24
N VAL A 273 8.18 13.31 7.32
CA VAL A 273 9.31 13.26 8.24
C VAL A 273 9.25 14.42 9.21
N SER A 274 9.42 14.16 10.50
CA SER A 274 9.55 15.23 11.48
C SER A 274 10.96 15.86 11.44
N PRO A 275 11.14 17.12 11.89
CA PRO A 275 12.46 17.73 12.02
C PRO A 275 13.44 16.94 12.91
N ALA A 276 12.92 16.06 13.79
CA ALA A 276 13.70 15.17 14.64
C ALA A 276 14.03 13.82 13.97
N ASN A 277 13.90 13.70 12.64
CA ASN A 277 14.08 12.45 11.89
C ASN A 277 13.19 11.29 12.39
N ALA A 278 11.93 11.54 12.62
CA ALA A 278 10.94 10.47 12.78
C ALA A 278 10.10 10.35 11.51
N LEU A 279 9.93 9.13 11.00
CA LEU A 279 8.97 8.80 9.97
C LEU A 279 7.57 8.87 10.57
N LEU A 280 6.74 9.77 10.06
CA LEU A 280 5.36 10.00 10.50
C LEU A 280 4.43 9.27 9.54
N ILE A 281 3.73 8.25 10.04
CA ILE A 281 2.83 7.38 9.27
C ILE A 281 1.40 7.75 9.67
N PHE A 282 0.55 8.11 8.73
CA PHE A 282 -0.80 8.57 9.03
C PHE A 282 -1.80 8.28 7.92
N ASN A 283 -3.07 8.26 8.28
CA ASN A 283 -4.14 8.22 7.31
C ASN A 283 -4.46 9.65 6.85
N PRO A 284 -4.42 9.96 5.54
CA PRO A 284 -4.73 11.30 5.03
C PRO A 284 -6.17 11.77 5.29
N THR A 285 -7.10 10.86 5.62
CA THR A 285 -8.45 11.22 6.07
C THR A 285 -8.52 11.61 7.56
N ALA A 286 -7.43 11.38 8.32
CA ALA A 286 -7.31 11.71 9.74
C ALA A 286 -5.88 12.23 10.05
N PRO A 287 -5.44 13.35 9.43
CA PRO A 287 -4.04 13.79 9.43
C PRO A 287 -3.52 14.22 10.81
N ALA A 288 -4.41 14.50 11.77
CA ALA A 288 -4.02 14.87 13.12
C ALA A 288 -3.40 13.73 13.95
N THR A 289 -3.58 12.48 13.51
CA THR A 289 -3.07 11.29 14.21
C THR A 289 -2.00 10.61 13.38
N ALA A 290 -0.73 10.80 13.76
CA ALA A 290 0.40 10.14 13.11
C ALA A 290 1.11 9.20 14.09
N VAL A 291 1.52 8.03 13.60
CA VAL A 291 2.43 7.13 14.28
C VAL A 291 3.86 7.53 13.93
N ALA A 292 4.68 7.81 14.93
CA ALA A 292 6.07 8.19 14.75
C ALA A 292 6.99 6.97 14.92
N LYS A 293 7.87 6.72 13.92
CA LYS A 293 8.95 5.73 13.98
C LYS A 293 10.28 6.46 13.85
N PRO A 294 11.24 6.30 14.78
CA PRO A 294 12.55 6.91 14.64
C PRO A 294 13.22 6.44 13.33
N ILE A 295 13.74 7.37 12.54
CA ILE A 295 14.58 7.01 11.39
C ILE A 295 15.97 6.72 11.94
N THR A 296 16.44 5.49 11.77
CA THR A 296 17.76 5.01 12.18
C THR A 296 18.60 4.62 10.98
N GLY A 297 19.93 4.60 11.10
CA GLY A 297 20.82 4.22 9.99
C GLY A 297 21.26 5.38 9.09
N LEU A 298 20.83 6.62 9.37
CA LEU A 298 21.40 7.81 8.74
C LEU A 298 22.82 8.07 9.23
N GLN A 299 23.60 8.84 8.47
CA GLN A 299 24.91 9.30 8.95
C GLN A 299 24.73 10.26 10.14
N PRO A 300 25.72 10.33 11.06
CA PRO A 300 25.65 11.23 12.20
C PRO A 300 25.41 12.69 11.78
N GLY A 301 24.43 13.35 12.38
CA GLY A 301 24.07 14.74 12.10
C GLY A 301 23.29 14.97 10.79
N GLU A 302 22.92 13.90 10.08
CA GLU A 302 22.15 14.01 8.85
C GLU A 302 20.63 14.08 9.13
N SER A 303 19.93 14.92 8.35
CA SER A 303 18.47 15.04 8.35
C SER A 303 17.91 14.60 7.03
N VAL A 304 16.70 14.04 7.04
CA VAL A 304 15.94 13.74 5.81
C VAL A 304 15.30 15.03 5.29
N LEU A 305 15.53 15.33 4.01
CA LEU A 305 15.03 16.54 3.33
C LEU A 305 13.77 16.30 2.51
N GLY A 306 13.56 15.08 2.07
CA GLY A 306 12.39 14.67 1.30
C GLY A 306 12.36 13.16 1.14
N LEU A 307 11.19 12.64 0.82
CA LEU A 307 10.96 11.20 0.62
C LEU A 307 9.91 10.97 -0.45
N ASP A 308 10.01 9.82 -1.12
CA ASP A 308 8.98 9.39 -2.06
C ASP A 308 9.03 7.88 -2.32
N PHE A 309 7.87 7.29 -2.67
CA PHE A 309 7.78 5.91 -3.10
C PHE A 309 8.17 5.74 -4.56
N ARG A 310 9.07 4.81 -4.83
CA ARG A 310 9.44 4.44 -6.20
C ARG A 310 8.35 3.57 -6.82
N PRO A 311 7.66 4.00 -7.90
CA PRO A 311 6.52 3.26 -8.47
C PRO A 311 6.86 1.85 -8.96
N VAL A 312 8.11 1.64 -9.40
CA VAL A 312 8.55 0.36 -9.99
C VAL A 312 8.50 -0.79 -8.98
N ASN A 313 8.72 -0.55 -7.69
CA ASN A 313 8.79 -1.63 -6.71
C ASN A 313 8.20 -1.29 -5.33
N GLY A 314 7.59 -0.11 -5.17
CA GLY A 314 7.00 0.32 -3.90
C GLY A 314 8.01 0.53 -2.78
N GLN A 315 9.27 0.80 -3.09
CA GLN A 315 10.31 1.09 -2.12
C GLN A 315 10.30 2.57 -1.75
N LEU A 316 10.30 2.87 -0.46
CA LEU A 316 10.37 4.25 0.04
C LEU A 316 11.81 4.74 -0.02
N PHE A 317 12.06 5.83 -0.74
CA PHE A 317 13.35 6.51 -0.81
C PHE A 317 13.36 7.79 0.02
N ALA A 318 14.53 8.17 0.49
CA ALA A 318 14.75 9.42 1.20
C ALA A 318 16.05 10.09 0.75
N VAL A 319 16.02 11.42 0.72
CA VAL A 319 17.17 12.26 0.39
C VAL A 319 17.69 12.91 1.67
N GLY A 320 18.96 12.69 1.99
CA GLY A 320 19.62 13.20 3.19
C GLY A 320 20.31 14.55 2.99
N SER A 321 20.41 15.33 4.06
CA SER A 321 21.00 16.69 4.06
C SER A 321 22.48 16.73 3.69
N THR A 322 23.18 15.62 3.76
CA THR A 322 24.58 15.49 3.37
C THR A 322 24.73 14.94 1.96
N SER A 323 23.68 15.13 1.10
CA SER A 323 23.65 14.69 -0.29
C SER A 323 23.82 13.19 -0.44
N ARG A 324 22.98 12.43 0.28
CA ARG A 324 22.91 10.97 0.22
C ARG A 324 21.51 10.50 -0.12
N LEU A 325 21.45 9.36 -0.78
CA LEU A 325 20.21 8.65 -1.09
C LEU A 325 20.10 7.42 -0.20
N TYR A 326 18.95 7.27 0.43
CA TYR A 326 18.60 6.15 1.29
C TYR A 326 17.33 5.46 0.80
N THR A 327 17.17 4.20 1.17
CA THR A 327 15.86 3.55 1.23
C THR A 327 15.42 3.45 2.68
N LEU A 328 14.13 3.61 2.93
CA LEU A 328 13.52 3.47 4.25
C LEU A 328 12.62 2.26 4.29
N ASN A 329 12.67 1.48 5.36
CA ASN A 329 11.60 0.55 5.65
C ASN A 329 10.38 1.33 6.15
N ALA A 330 9.28 1.26 5.43
CA ALA A 330 8.07 2.06 5.67
C ALA A 330 7.35 1.72 6.99
N ALA A 331 7.59 0.55 7.59
CA ALA A 331 7.00 0.16 8.87
C ALA A 331 7.88 0.51 10.07
N SER A 332 9.22 0.45 9.94
CA SER A 332 10.16 0.59 11.04
C SER A 332 10.97 1.88 11.05
N GLY A 333 11.05 2.61 9.93
CA GLY A 333 11.90 3.79 9.77
C GLY A 333 13.40 3.48 9.63
N VAL A 334 13.80 2.22 9.45
CA VAL A 334 15.22 1.86 9.24
C VAL A 334 15.66 2.34 7.85
N ALA A 335 16.69 3.20 7.84
CA ALA A 335 17.34 3.70 6.63
C ALA A 335 18.50 2.79 6.23
N THR A 336 18.62 2.54 4.94
CA THR A 336 19.76 1.86 4.33
C THR A 336 20.36 2.78 3.27
N LEU A 337 21.66 3.08 3.38
CA LEU A 337 22.37 3.90 2.41
C LEU A 337 22.39 3.21 1.04
N VAL A 338 21.92 3.91 0.02
CA VAL A 338 22.06 3.49 -1.37
C VAL A 338 23.39 4.01 -1.93
N ALA A 339 23.58 5.33 -1.91
CA ALA A 339 24.79 5.97 -2.41
C ALA A 339 24.90 7.43 -1.95
N ALA A 340 26.10 8.01 -2.04
CA ALA A 340 26.27 9.44 -2.10
C ALA A 340 25.83 9.96 -3.48
N LEU A 341 25.20 11.14 -3.52
CA LEU A 341 24.85 11.79 -4.78
C LEU A 341 26.11 12.31 -5.45
N SER A 342 26.21 12.15 -6.76
CA SER A 342 27.36 12.66 -7.54
C SER A 342 27.38 14.19 -7.65
N VAL A 343 26.28 14.86 -7.31
CA VAL A 343 26.13 16.32 -7.28
C VAL A 343 25.61 16.73 -5.91
N PRO A 344 26.28 17.64 -5.18
CA PRO A 344 25.79 18.12 -3.91
C PRO A 344 24.45 18.84 -4.02
N LEU A 345 23.60 18.68 -3.00
CA LEU A 345 22.35 19.41 -2.89
C LEU A 345 22.64 20.88 -2.54
N ALA A 346 21.90 21.80 -3.15
CA ALA A 346 21.95 23.22 -2.89
C ALA A 346 20.57 23.76 -2.55
N GLY A 347 20.43 24.37 -1.38
CA GLY A 347 19.16 24.88 -0.85
C GLY A 347 18.88 24.38 0.56
N THR A 348 17.72 24.77 1.08
CA THR A 348 17.26 24.43 2.43
C THR A 348 15.89 23.76 2.44
N ALA A 349 15.15 23.85 1.33
CA ALA A 349 13.86 23.19 1.13
C ALA A 349 13.81 22.55 -0.27
N PHE A 350 13.26 21.36 -0.35
CA PHE A 350 13.35 20.50 -1.52
C PHE A 350 12.02 19.87 -1.89
N GLY A 351 11.69 19.83 -3.19
CA GLY A 351 10.69 18.94 -3.76
C GLY A 351 11.36 17.66 -4.24
N VAL A 352 10.82 16.53 -3.85
CA VAL A 352 11.39 15.19 -4.13
C VAL A 352 10.27 14.29 -4.63
N ASP A 353 10.42 13.72 -5.84
CA ASP A 353 9.40 12.85 -6.42
C ASP A 353 9.96 11.96 -7.54
N PHE A 354 9.44 10.75 -7.67
CA PHE A 354 9.83 9.83 -8.74
C PHE A 354 9.08 10.12 -10.03
N ASN A 355 9.84 10.31 -11.12
CA ASN A 355 9.26 10.27 -12.45
C ASN A 355 8.91 8.82 -12.82
N PRO A 356 7.61 8.47 -12.92
CA PRO A 356 7.17 7.09 -13.11
C PRO A 356 7.47 6.55 -14.51
N SER A 357 7.66 7.45 -15.52
CA SER A 357 7.84 7.02 -16.91
C SER A 357 9.31 6.68 -17.25
N VAL A 358 10.28 7.18 -16.46
CA VAL A 358 11.72 6.96 -16.73
C VAL A 358 12.49 6.46 -15.51
N ASP A 359 11.79 6.22 -14.38
CA ASP A 359 12.37 5.70 -13.14
C ASP A 359 13.59 6.53 -12.68
N ARG A 360 13.38 7.83 -12.49
CA ARG A 360 14.38 8.76 -11.94
C ARG A 360 13.78 9.59 -10.83
N LEU A 361 14.54 9.77 -9.76
CA LEU A 361 14.16 10.67 -8.69
C LEU A 361 14.46 12.11 -9.11
N ARG A 362 13.43 12.94 -9.15
CA ARG A 362 13.55 14.39 -9.32
C ARG A 362 13.82 15.01 -7.96
N VAL A 363 14.81 15.91 -7.90
CA VAL A 363 15.03 16.78 -6.76
C VAL A 363 15.14 18.21 -7.27
N VAL A 364 14.24 19.06 -6.80
CA VAL A 364 14.26 20.51 -7.03
C VAL A 364 14.45 21.24 -5.71
N SER A 365 14.92 22.48 -5.70
CA SER A 365 15.13 23.22 -4.47
C SER A 365 14.67 24.66 -4.55
N ASN A 366 14.53 25.28 -3.37
CA ASN A 366 14.22 26.71 -3.21
C ASN A 366 15.32 27.65 -3.73
N THR A 367 16.44 27.13 -4.20
CA THR A 367 17.53 27.91 -4.85
C THR A 367 17.55 27.71 -6.37
N GLY A 368 16.55 27.02 -6.93
CA GLY A 368 16.43 26.75 -8.35
C GLY A 368 17.24 25.55 -8.84
N GLN A 369 17.87 24.78 -7.97
CA GLN A 369 18.52 23.51 -8.37
C GLN A 369 17.49 22.54 -8.93
N ASN A 370 17.87 21.80 -10.00
CA ASN A 370 17.00 20.86 -10.68
C ASN A 370 17.83 19.61 -11.07
N LEU A 371 17.61 18.51 -10.39
CA LEU A 371 18.38 17.27 -10.54
C LEU A 371 17.48 16.09 -10.93
N ARG A 372 18.03 15.18 -11.74
CA ARG A 372 17.53 13.83 -11.95
C ARG A 372 18.52 12.82 -11.41
N ILE A 373 18.11 11.99 -10.47
CA ILE A 373 18.96 11.05 -9.76
C ILE A 373 18.61 9.61 -10.16
N ASN A 374 19.64 8.83 -10.47
CA ASN A 374 19.50 7.38 -10.65
C ASN A 374 19.30 6.73 -9.27
N PRO A 375 18.17 6.05 -9.01
CA PRO A 375 17.86 5.51 -7.68
C PRO A 375 18.74 4.33 -7.29
N LEU A 376 19.48 3.73 -8.20
CA LEU A 376 20.34 2.58 -7.91
C LEU A 376 21.79 2.97 -7.60
N THR A 377 22.25 4.15 -8.09
CA THR A 377 23.67 4.53 -8.04
C THR A 377 23.92 5.89 -7.40
N GLY A 378 22.90 6.72 -7.17
CA GLY A 378 23.04 8.11 -6.72
C GLY A 378 23.61 9.04 -7.79
N ALA A 379 23.86 8.57 -9.02
CA ALA A 379 24.33 9.40 -10.10
C ALA A 379 23.27 10.46 -10.46
N ALA A 380 23.61 11.73 -10.32
CA ALA A 380 22.76 12.86 -10.58
C ALA A 380 23.11 13.54 -11.91
N THR A 381 22.11 13.87 -12.70
CA THR A 381 22.20 14.74 -13.87
C THR A 381 21.69 16.11 -13.46
N VAL A 382 22.50 17.15 -13.69
CA VAL A 382 22.08 18.55 -13.50
C VAL A 382 21.31 18.99 -14.74
N ASP A 383 20.06 19.36 -14.53
CA ASP A 383 19.16 19.91 -15.55
C ASP A 383 19.19 21.44 -15.51
N GLY A 384 18.52 22.08 -16.47
CA GLY A 384 18.38 23.55 -16.49
C GLY A 384 17.80 24.07 -15.17
N PRO A 385 18.32 25.17 -14.60
CA PRO A 385 17.80 25.71 -13.34
C PRO A 385 16.35 26.11 -13.49
N LEU A 386 15.61 26.12 -12.37
CA LEU A 386 14.23 26.55 -12.36
C LEU A 386 14.14 28.03 -12.79
N ASN A 387 13.22 28.30 -13.71
CA ASN A 387 13.03 29.61 -14.35
C ASN A 387 11.56 29.81 -14.81
N PRO A 388 11.09 31.05 -15.09
CA PRO A 388 11.83 32.34 -15.03
C PRO A 388 11.94 32.89 -13.60
N GLY A 389 12.77 33.91 -13.45
CA GLY A 389 12.94 34.63 -12.20
C GLY A 389 13.78 33.87 -11.17
N SER A 390 13.35 33.92 -9.91
CA SER A 390 13.95 33.21 -8.77
C SER A 390 12.90 32.43 -8.02
N PRO A 391 12.34 31.36 -8.59
CA PRO A 391 11.27 30.60 -7.95
C PRO A 391 11.79 29.83 -6.72
N MET A 392 10.94 29.72 -5.70
CA MET A 392 11.22 28.92 -4.48
C MET A 392 10.37 27.65 -4.49
N VAL A 393 10.70 26.70 -5.37
CA VAL A 393 9.96 25.44 -5.45
C VAL A 393 10.42 24.52 -4.34
N THR A 394 9.50 24.20 -3.42
CA THR A 394 9.76 23.42 -2.21
C THR A 394 8.96 22.11 -2.13
N GLY A 395 8.04 21.89 -3.08
CA GLY A 395 7.32 20.65 -3.30
C GLY A 395 7.28 20.32 -4.77
N ALA A 396 7.36 19.05 -5.14
CA ALA A 396 7.29 18.59 -6.52
C ALA A 396 6.54 17.25 -6.57
N ALA A 397 5.70 17.07 -7.60
CA ALA A 397 4.95 15.83 -7.78
C ALA A 397 4.69 15.53 -9.26
N TYR A 398 4.89 14.29 -9.65
CA TYR A 398 4.56 13.76 -10.97
C TYR A 398 3.15 13.15 -10.96
N THR A 399 2.42 13.36 -12.05
CA THR A 399 1.15 12.65 -12.30
C THR A 399 1.39 11.21 -12.76
N ASN A 400 0.30 10.41 -12.77
CA ASN A 400 0.34 9.01 -13.22
C ASN A 400 1.39 8.19 -12.46
N ASN A 401 1.42 8.33 -11.14
CA ASN A 401 2.42 7.71 -10.25
C ASN A 401 2.26 6.19 -10.15
N VAL A 402 2.33 5.52 -11.31
CA VAL A 402 2.23 4.06 -11.48
C VAL A 402 3.41 3.55 -12.33
N ALA A 403 3.88 2.35 -12.04
CA ALA A 403 5.08 1.76 -12.66
C ALA A 403 5.01 1.60 -14.20
N THR A 404 3.83 1.62 -14.77
CA THR A 404 3.58 1.44 -16.21
C THR A 404 3.28 2.74 -16.94
N ALA A 405 3.43 3.89 -16.28
CA ALA A 405 3.17 5.19 -16.86
C ALA A 405 4.05 5.46 -18.09
N THR A 406 3.44 5.81 -19.19
CA THR A 406 4.12 6.22 -20.43
C THR A 406 4.24 7.73 -20.55
N THR A 407 3.42 8.47 -19.81
CA THR A 407 3.37 9.94 -19.78
C THR A 407 3.19 10.43 -18.38
N THR A 408 3.74 11.61 -18.08
CA THR A 408 3.55 12.27 -16.81
C THR A 408 3.73 13.78 -16.94
N LEU A 409 3.13 14.56 -16.03
CA LEU A 409 3.36 15.99 -15.86
C LEU A 409 4.03 16.22 -14.51
N LEU A 410 4.91 17.20 -14.42
CA LEU A 410 5.54 17.60 -13.17
C LEU A 410 4.96 18.92 -12.68
N TYR A 411 4.36 18.88 -11.51
CA TYR A 411 3.89 20.07 -10.79
C TYR A 411 4.84 20.43 -9.67
N GLY A 412 4.89 21.72 -9.31
CA GLY A 412 5.66 22.24 -8.19
C GLY A 412 4.86 23.23 -7.36
N LEU A 413 5.23 23.37 -6.10
CA LEU A 413 4.71 24.39 -5.20
C LEU A 413 5.76 25.50 -5.06
N ASP A 414 5.47 26.68 -5.58
CA ASP A 414 6.33 27.86 -5.47
C ASP A 414 5.93 28.71 -4.29
N ALA A 415 6.69 28.63 -3.20
CA ALA A 415 6.44 29.37 -1.96
C ALA A 415 6.79 30.87 -2.05
N ALA A 416 7.50 31.32 -3.13
CA ALA A 416 7.75 32.75 -3.33
C ALA A 416 6.50 33.48 -3.84
N THR A 417 5.60 32.77 -4.52
CA THR A 417 4.43 33.34 -5.18
C THR A 417 3.11 32.74 -4.70
N ASP A 418 3.17 31.76 -3.80
CA ASP A 418 2.02 30.96 -3.31
C ASP A 418 1.21 30.35 -4.44
N GLN A 419 1.91 29.75 -5.41
CA GLN A 419 1.28 29.19 -6.61
C GLN A 419 1.61 27.73 -6.81
N LEU A 420 0.65 27.01 -7.41
CA LEU A 420 0.95 25.79 -8.13
C LEU A 420 1.53 26.13 -9.50
N VAL A 421 2.64 25.51 -9.83
CA VAL A 421 3.33 25.69 -11.13
C VAL A 421 3.46 24.36 -11.86
N LEU A 422 3.41 24.40 -13.18
CA LEU A 422 3.74 23.28 -14.07
C LEU A 422 5.17 23.44 -14.55
N GLN A 423 6.04 22.46 -14.29
CA GLN A 423 7.41 22.43 -14.81
C GLN A 423 7.44 21.69 -16.17
N SER A 424 7.49 22.45 -17.26
CA SER A 424 7.44 21.89 -18.62
C SER A 424 8.22 22.74 -19.62
N PRO A 425 9.22 22.17 -20.35
CA PRO A 425 9.79 20.83 -20.18
C PRO A 425 10.52 20.68 -18.83
N PRO A 426 10.38 19.55 -18.11
CA PRO A 426 10.96 19.40 -16.77
C PRO A 426 12.48 19.59 -16.72
N ASN A 427 13.18 19.12 -17.76
CA ASN A 427 14.65 19.19 -17.82
C ASN A 427 15.18 20.58 -18.17
N ASN A 428 14.34 21.48 -18.68
CA ASN A 428 14.71 22.88 -18.90
C ASN A 428 14.47 23.76 -17.67
N GLY A 429 13.78 23.21 -16.65
CA GLY A 429 13.41 23.95 -15.43
C GLY A 429 12.36 25.03 -15.66
N THR A 430 11.69 25.05 -16.81
CA THR A 430 10.71 26.08 -17.16
C THR A 430 9.42 25.90 -16.39
N LEU A 431 9.03 26.93 -15.64
CA LEU A 431 7.82 26.96 -14.82
C LEU A 431 6.74 27.83 -15.47
N THR A 432 5.52 27.32 -15.47
CA THR A 432 4.32 28.08 -15.88
C THR A 432 3.33 28.03 -14.72
N ALA A 433 2.82 29.20 -14.31
CA ALA A 433 1.82 29.29 -13.26
C ALA A 433 0.54 28.56 -13.68
N VAL A 434 0.03 27.69 -12.80
CA VAL A 434 -1.31 27.10 -12.93
C VAL A 434 -2.33 27.98 -12.24
N GLY A 435 -2.03 28.42 -11.02
CA GLY A 435 -2.86 29.34 -10.26
C GLY A 435 -2.49 29.43 -8.78
N PRO A 436 -3.12 30.35 -8.04
CA PRO A 436 -2.82 30.58 -6.64
C PRO A 436 -3.30 29.42 -5.76
N LEU A 437 -2.51 29.07 -4.75
CA LEU A 437 -2.89 28.11 -3.73
C LEU A 437 -4.04 28.63 -2.84
N GLY A 438 -4.17 29.97 -2.71
CA GLY A 438 -5.13 30.60 -1.82
C GLY A 438 -4.73 30.50 -0.34
N VAL A 439 -3.48 30.13 -0.08
CA VAL A 439 -2.86 30.02 1.24
C VAL A 439 -1.49 30.68 1.16
N ASP A 440 -1.17 31.53 2.13
CA ASP A 440 0.18 32.09 2.31
C ASP A 440 1.09 31.00 2.89
N VAL A 441 2.07 30.55 2.13
CA VAL A 441 2.89 29.37 2.43
C VAL A 441 4.24 29.80 2.98
N ASP A 442 4.45 29.63 4.30
CA ASP A 442 5.74 29.90 4.95
C ASP A 442 6.82 28.93 4.43
N ALA A 443 6.45 27.64 4.31
CA ALA A 443 7.28 26.58 3.73
C ALA A 443 6.36 25.45 3.22
N ALA A 444 6.72 24.81 2.12
CA ALA A 444 6.09 23.57 1.72
C ALA A 444 6.87 22.41 2.35
N ALA A 445 6.17 21.55 3.07
CA ALA A 445 6.78 20.36 3.66
C ALA A 445 6.91 19.22 2.66
N GLY A 446 6.02 19.17 1.66
CA GLY A 446 6.04 18.19 0.58
C GLY A 446 4.75 18.19 -0.21
N PHE A 447 4.80 17.60 -1.40
CA PHE A 447 3.70 17.54 -2.35
C PHE A 447 3.76 16.23 -3.11
N ASP A 448 2.64 15.52 -3.22
CA ASP A 448 2.57 14.26 -3.94
C ASP A 448 1.19 14.05 -4.58
N ILE A 449 1.14 13.21 -5.62
CA ILE A 449 -0.07 12.89 -6.39
C ILE A 449 -0.29 11.39 -6.36
N GLY A 450 -1.43 10.96 -5.79
CA GLY A 450 -1.80 9.54 -5.68
C GLY A 450 -1.86 8.85 -7.04
N GLY A 451 -1.24 7.67 -7.12
CA GLY A 451 -1.12 6.91 -8.38
C GLY A 451 -2.47 6.41 -8.89
N THR A 452 -3.33 5.96 -8.00
CA THR A 452 -4.66 5.41 -8.33
C THR A 452 -5.73 6.50 -8.40
N SER A 453 -5.72 7.43 -7.44
CA SER A 453 -6.75 8.47 -7.35
C SER A 453 -6.51 9.68 -8.26
N GLY A 454 -5.25 9.93 -8.66
CA GLY A 454 -4.84 11.17 -9.32
C GLY A 454 -5.00 12.44 -8.46
N ARG A 455 -5.33 12.29 -7.18
CA ARG A 455 -5.50 13.42 -6.25
C ARG A 455 -4.14 13.94 -5.79
N ALA A 456 -3.99 15.25 -5.82
CA ALA A 456 -2.77 15.91 -5.35
C ALA A 456 -2.93 16.35 -3.90
N TYR A 457 -1.94 16.03 -3.07
CA TYR A 457 -1.91 16.32 -1.64
C TYR A 457 -0.65 17.11 -1.30
N ALA A 458 -0.78 18.07 -0.39
CA ALA A 458 0.35 18.84 0.12
C ALA A 458 0.26 19.01 1.64
N LEU A 459 1.41 18.85 2.31
CA LEU A 459 1.60 19.36 3.66
C LEU A 459 2.16 20.78 3.57
N LEU A 460 1.35 21.78 3.91
CA LEU A 460 1.73 23.19 3.87
C LEU A 460 1.78 23.76 5.27
N THR A 461 2.79 24.59 5.53
CA THR A 461 2.87 25.41 6.75
C THR A 461 2.49 26.83 6.40
N SER A 462 1.51 27.38 7.13
CA SER A 462 1.03 28.75 7.02
C SER A 462 0.85 29.32 8.42
N ALA A 463 1.38 30.53 8.66
CA ALA A 463 1.39 31.15 9.99
C ALA A 463 1.86 30.19 11.11
N GLY A 464 2.91 29.39 10.82
CA GLY A 464 3.50 28.44 11.75
C GLY A 464 2.65 27.18 12.04
N ARG A 465 1.58 26.92 11.27
CA ARG A 465 0.70 25.75 11.41
C ARG A 465 0.80 24.86 10.18
N THR A 466 1.10 23.61 10.37
CA THR A 466 1.12 22.61 9.29
C THR A 466 -0.25 21.96 9.16
N GLN A 467 -0.75 21.89 7.93
CA GLN A 467 -2.01 21.24 7.58
C GLN A 467 -1.84 20.39 6.32
N LEU A 468 -2.66 19.36 6.19
CA LEU A 468 -2.80 18.62 4.96
C LEU A 468 -3.83 19.30 4.06
N TYR A 469 -3.50 19.44 2.78
CA TYR A 469 -4.37 20.03 1.77
C TYR A 469 -4.57 19.08 0.59
N HIS A 470 -5.72 19.16 -0.03
CA HIS A 470 -5.96 18.73 -1.40
C HIS A 470 -5.69 19.91 -2.34
N VAL A 471 -4.87 19.72 -3.35
CA VAL A 471 -4.52 20.75 -4.33
C VAL A 471 -5.17 20.43 -5.67
N ASN A 472 -5.95 21.36 -6.20
CA ASN A 472 -6.54 21.19 -7.53
C ASN A 472 -5.50 21.49 -8.62
N THR A 473 -5.09 20.47 -9.37
CA THR A 473 -4.05 20.58 -10.40
C THR A 473 -4.46 21.39 -11.63
N GLN A 474 -5.74 21.77 -11.77
CA GLN A 474 -6.23 22.61 -12.87
C GLN A 474 -6.29 24.11 -12.49
N THR A 475 -6.50 24.42 -11.22
CA THR A 475 -6.70 25.80 -10.76
C THR A 475 -5.65 26.28 -9.77
N GLY A 476 -4.83 25.39 -9.21
CA GLY A 476 -3.89 25.68 -8.13
C GLY A 476 -4.52 25.68 -6.73
N ALA A 477 -5.83 25.83 -6.61
CA ALA A 477 -6.49 26.04 -5.32
C ALA A 477 -6.24 24.89 -4.32
N ALA A 478 -5.79 25.23 -3.12
CA ALA A 478 -5.57 24.30 -2.01
C ALA A 478 -6.74 24.34 -1.03
N GLN A 479 -7.32 23.18 -0.75
CA GLN A 479 -8.40 23.00 0.22
C GLN A 479 -7.87 22.22 1.43
N SER A 480 -7.99 22.79 2.63
CA SER A 480 -7.56 22.11 3.87
C SER A 480 -8.40 20.86 4.13
N LEU A 481 -7.69 19.76 4.41
CA LEU A 481 -8.25 18.48 4.87
C LEU A 481 -8.17 18.33 6.38
N GLY A 482 -7.36 19.16 7.05
CA GLY A 482 -7.25 19.17 8.50
C GLY A 482 -5.84 19.51 9.00
N ALA A 483 -5.78 19.80 10.31
CA ALA A 483 -4.51 20.07 10.97
C ALA A 483 -3.64 18.80 11.00
N PHE A 484 -2.33 19.00 10.80
CA PHE A 484 -1.32 17.96 10.97
C PHE A 484 -0.70 18.01 12.38
N SER A 485 -0.18 16.89 12.86
CA SER A 485 0.27 16.73 14.25
C SER A 485 1.51 17.53 14.63
N GLY A 486 2.16 18.25 13.71
CA GLY A 486 3.35 19.07 13.98
C GLY A 486 4.10 19.46 12.70
N PRO A 487 5.25 20.11 12.80
CA PRO A 487 6.07 20.43 11.65
C PRO A 487 6.59 19.16 10.97
N ALA A 488 6.66 19.18 9.64
CA ALA A 488 7.16 18.08 8.84
C ALA A 488 8.02 18.57 7.68
N THR A 489 8.95 17.73 7.24
CA THR A 489 9.78 17.91 6.04
C THR A 489 9.59 16.69 5.14
N GLY A 490 9.23 16.90 3.89
CA GLY A 490 8.92 15.81 2.96
C GLY A 490 7.55 15.15 3.23
N PHE A 491 6.94 14.68 2.18
CA PHE A 491 5.64 14.05 2.21
C PHE A 491 5.47 13.16 0.97
N THR A 492 4.87 11.98 1.15
CA THR A 492 4.45 11.10 0.06
C THR A 492 3.21 10.32 0.46
N ILE A 493 2.44 9.88 -0.52
CA ILE A 493 1.25 9.04 -0.34
C ILE A 493 1.53 7.61 -0.80
N GLY A 494 0.84 6.63 -0.22
CA GLY A 494 0.96 5.24 -0.67
C GLY A 494 0.50 5.06 -2.11
N LEU A 495 1.21 4.27 -2.90
CA LEU A 495 1.02 4.08 -4.35
C LEU A 495 -0.34 3.48 -4.75
N GLY A 496 -1.06 2.86 -3.82
CA GLY A 496 -2.39 2.27 -4.04
C GLY A 496 -3.55 3.25 -3.86
N PHE A 497 -3.27 4.53 -3.61
CA PHE A 497 -4.27 5.55 -3.28
C PHE A 497 -4.30 6.72 -4.25
#